data_6e830b24911ff9a58e77d9ccd39c4cf6
#
_entry.id   6e830b24911ff9a58e77d9ccd39c4cf6
#
_cell.length_a   1.000
_cell.length_b   1.000
_cell.length_c   1.000
_cell.angle_alpha   90.00
_cell.angle_beta   90.00
_cell.angle_gamma   90.00
#
_symmetry.space_group_name_H-M   'P 1'
#
loop_
_entity.id
_entity.type
_entity.pdbx_description
1 polymer ?
#
loop_
_entity_poly.entity_id
_entity_poly.type
_entity_poly.pdbx_seq_one_letter_code
_entity_poly.pdbx_strand_id
1 'polypeptide(L)' 'MIFANPAGAPELACDDCGCRWFDRTTDRCYECGAPVTPEARAEFAAALERFRLAQAQKQRGA' A
#
# COMPACT_ATOMS: atom_id res chain seq x y z
N MET A 1 2.35 6.10 4.65
CA MET A 1 0.91 6.36 4.85
C MET A 1 0.09 5.47 3.94
N ILE A 2 -0.90 4.81 4.48
CA ILE A 2 -1.77 3.92 3.70
C ILE A 2 -3.09 4.64 3.45
N PHE A 3 -3.56 4.62 2.20
CA PHE A 3 -4.81 5.26 1.81
C PHE A 3 -5.55 4.36 0.81
N ALA A 4 -6.85 4.61 0.64
CA ALA A 4 -7.65 3.89 -0.35
C ALA A 4 -7.66 4.67 -1.66
N ASN A 5 -7.36 3.97 -2.77
CA ASN A 5 -7.44 4.59 -4.09
C ASN A 5 -8.90 4.65 -4.56
N PRO A 6 -9.18 5.27 -5.73
CA PRO A 6 -10.57 5.37 -6.24
C PRO A 6 -11.27 4.03 -6.42
N ALA A 7 -10.52 2.94 -6.62
CA ALA A 7 -11.10 1.60 -6.71
C ALA A 7 -11.34 0.96 -5.34
N GLY A 8 -10.95 1.64 -4.25
CA GLY A 8 -11.11 1.13 -2.90
C GLY A 8 -9.97 0.25 -2.42
N ALA A 9 -8.93 0.03 -3.25
CA ALA A 9 -7.79 -0.77 -2.86
C ALA A 9 -6.80 0.06 -2.04
N PRO A 10 -6.11 -0.57 -1.06
CA PRO A 10 -5.11 0.16 -0.28
C PRO A 10 -3.86 0.45 -1.10
N GLU A 11 -3.27 1.61 -0.89
CA GLU A 11 -2.00 2.00 -1.48
C GLU A 11 -1.11 2.64 -0.43
N LEU A 12 0.20 2.50 -0.61
CA LEU A 12 1.20 3.06 0.29
C LEU A 12 1.77 4.33 -0.33
N ALA A 13 1.79 5.41 0.44
CA ALA A 13 2.35 6.69 0.01
C ALA A 13 3.44 7.13 0.97
N CYS A 14 4.38 7.94 0.47
CA CYS A 14 5.42 8.52 1.30
C CYS A 14 4.82 9.55 2.25
N ASP A 15 5.19 9.48 3.53
CA ASP A 15 4.69 10.42 4.53
C ASP A 15 5.26 11.82 4.34
N ASP A 16 6.45 11.94 3.73
CA ASP A 16 7.13 13.22 3.59
C ASP A 16 6.69 13.99 2.34
N CYS A 17 6.57 13.31 1.21
CA CYS A 17 6.28 13.98 -0.06
C CYS A 17 4.99 13.50 -0.74
N GLY A 18 4.36 12.47 -0.23
CA GLY A 18 3.12 11.93 -0.79
C GLY A 18 3.31 11.10 -2.06
N CYS A 19 4.54 10.82 -2.44
CA CYS A 19 4.83 10.01 -3.62
C CYS A 19 4.36 8.56 -3.39
N ARG A 20 3.76 7.95 -4.41
CA ARG A 20 3.28 6.56 -4.33
C ARG A 20 4.24 5.56 -4.96
N TRP A 21 5.38 6.02 -5.43
CA TRP A 21 6.37 5.19 -6.10
C TRP A 21 7.57 4.96 -5.21
N PHE A 22 7.91 3.70 -5.00
CA PHE A 22 9.03 3.31 -4.16
C PHE A 22 9.93 2.36 -4.93
N ASP A 23 11.25 2.49 -4.69
CA ASP A 23 12.23 1.58 -5.26
C ASP A 23 12.20 0.28 -4.49
N ARG A 24 11.92 -0.82 -5.18
CA ARG A 24 11.82 -2.15 -4.56
C ARG A 24 13.16 -2.68 -4.09
N THR A 25 14.25 -2.23 -4.71
CA THR A 25 15.57 -2.72 -4.33
C THR A 25 16.11 -2.02 -3.10
N THR A 26 15.80 -0.73 -2.91
CA THR A 26 16.29 0.05 -1.78
C THR A 26 15.23 0.35 -0.75
N ASP A 27 13.95 0.08 -1.05
CA ASP A 27 12.80 0.42 -0.20
C ASP A 27 12.77 1.91 0.14
N ARG A 28 13.04 2.75 -0.86
CA ARG A 28 13.06 4.20 -0.70
C ARG A 28 12.13 4.86 -1.70
N CYS A 29 11.61 6.01 -1.30
CA CYS A 29 10.79 6.84 -2.16
C CYS A 29 11.62 7.36 -3.35
N TYR A 30 11.07 7.30 -4.55
CA TYR A 30 11.76 7.81 -5.74
C TYR A 30 11.94 9.33 -5.72
N GLU A 31 11.03 10.05 -5.07
CA GLU A 31 11.06 11.52 -5.07
C GLU A 31 11.99 12.08 -4.00
N CYS A 32 11.82 11.68 -2.76
CA CYS A 32 12.58 12.26 -1.65
C CYS A 32 13.62 11.32 -1.05
N GLY A 33 13.62 10.05 -1.44
CA GLY A 33 14.56 9.07 -0.92
C GLY A 33 14.29 8.60 0.50
N ALA A 34 13.14 8.96 1.08
CA ALA A 34 12.79 8.53 2.42
C ALA A 34 12.59 7.01 2.47
N PRO A 35 13.17 6.31 3.46
CA PRO A 35 13.03 4.86 3.55
C PRO A 35 11.63 4.47 4.01
N VAL A 36 11.17 3.32 3.52
CA VAL A 36 9.92 2.71 3.97
C VAL A 36 10.24 1.87 5.20
N THR A 37 9.52 2.09 6.30
CA THR A 37 9.74 1.35 7.53
C THR A 37 9.17 -0.06 7.42
N PRO A 38 9.75 -1.04 8.15
CA PRO A 38 9.18 -2.39 8.18
C PRO A 38 7.73 -2.41 8.68
N GLU A 39 7.39 -1.52 9.61
CA GLU A 39 6.03 -1.41 10.14
C GLU A 39 5.06 -0.98 9.04
N ALA A 40 5.44 0.02 8.27
CA ALA A 40 4.60 0.51 7.16
C ALA A 40 4.37 -0.59 6.12
N ARG A 41 5.41 -1.36 5.80
CA ARG A 41 5.30 -2.47 4.86
C ARG A 41 4.38 -3.56 5.38
N ALA A 42 4.48 -3.87 6.66
CA ALA A 42 3.63 -4.88 7.29
C ALA A 42 2.16 -4.44 7.30
N GLU A 43 1.91 -3.18 7.61
CA GLU A 43 0.55 -2.63 7.60
C GLU A 43 -0.05 -2.67 6.20
N PHE A 44 0.75 -2.31 5.20
CA PHE A 44 0.29 -2.34 3.81
C PHE A 44 -0.02 -3.77 3.36
N ALA A 45 0.84 -4.72 3.69
CA ALA A 45 0.62 -6.13 3.36
C ALA A 45 -0.67 -6.65 3.99
N ALA A 46 -0.92 -6.30 5.26
CA ALA A 46 -2.13 -6.70 5.95
C ALA A 46 -3.37 -6.08 5.31
N ALA A 47 -3.29 -4.81 4.92
CA ALA A 47 -4.40 -4.13 4.26
C ALA A 47 -4.71 -4.75 2.91
N LEU A 48 -3.69 -5.10 2.13
CA LEU A 48 -3.85 -5.78 0.85
C LEU A 48 -4.52 -7.14 1.02
N GLU A 49 -4.12 -7.89 2.04
CA GLU A 49 -4.70 -9.19 2.32
C GLU A 49 -6.19 -9.08 2.62
N ARG A 50 -6.57 -8.13 3.47
CA ARG A 50 -7.98 -7.88 3.78
C ARG A 50 -8.77 -7.51 2.54
N PHE A 51 -8.18 -6.67 1.68
CA PHE A 51 -8.84 -6.26 0.45
C PHE A 51 -9.07 -7.44 -0.47
N ARG A 52 -8.07 -8.31 -0.63
CA ARG A 52 -8.20 -9.51 -1.47
C ARG A 52 -9.27 -10.45 -0.95
N LEU A 53 -9.32 -10.66 0.35
CA LEU A 53 -10.33 -11.52 0.98
C LEU A 53 -11.73 -10.95 0.76
N ALA A 54 -11.89 -9.65 0.91
CA ALA A 54 -13.17 -8.99 0.66
C ALA A 54 -13.61 -9.12 -0.78
N GLN A 55 -12.67 -8.97 -1.74
CA GLN A 55 -12.98 -9.13 -3.15
C GLN A 55 -13.38 -10.57 -3.49
N ALA A 56 -12.67 -11.53 -2.92
CA ALA A 56 -12.99 -12.95 -3.13
C ALA A 56 -14.39 -13.28 -2.62
N GLN A 57 -14.76 -12.73 -1.45
CA GLN A 57 -16.09 -12.94 -0.90
C GLN A 57 -17.17 -12.31 -1.76
N LYS A 58 -16.93 -11.12 -2.28
CA LYS A 58 -17.88 -10.46 -3.18
C LYS A 58 -18.12 -11.27 -4.44
N GLN A 59 -17.07 -11.80 -5.03
CA GLN A 59 -17.18 -12.60 -6.24
C GLN A 59 -17.93 -13.91 -5.98
N ARG A 60 -17.76 -14.49 -4.80
CA ARG A 60 -18.47 -15.73 -4.43
C ARG A 60 -19.95 -15.48 -4.16
N GLY A 61 -20.28 -14.30 -3.68
CA GLY A 61 -21.66 -13.95 -3.38
C GLY A 61 -22.53 -13.67 -4.60
N ALA A 62 -21.91 -13.58 -5.75
CA ALA A 62 -22.64 -13.26 -7.00
C ALA A 62 -23.39 -14.47 -7.60
#